data_98560864848be543b24c2cd002001cf6
#
_entry.id   98560864848be543b24c2cd002001cf6
#
_cell.length_a   1.000
_cell.length_b   1.000
_cell.length_c   1.000
_cell.angle_alpha   90.00
_cell.angle_beta   90.00
_cell.angle_gamma   90.00
#
_symmetry.space_group_name_H-M   'P 1'
#
loop_
_entity.id
_entity.type
_entity.pdbx_description
1 polymer ?
#
loop_
_entity_poly.entity_id
_entity_poly.type
_entity_poly.pdbx_seq_one_letter_code
_entity_poly.pdbx_strand_id
1 'polypeptide(L)'
;KLDMKASLRELRQQINHESGEAITQQGSMVQAANNLVTQIHTARYETISTESALQAWLEKLNAAPLVSVDCETTSLSPLQAQLVGISFCIETGHAAYLPLSHCYAGVPKQVALETALTLLKPWLEDETKLKLGQNLKYDKHVFANHGIQLNGIVHDTMLQSYVLDSSRSHSMDNLALRH
;
A
#
# COMPACT_ATOMS: atom_id res chain seq x y z
N LYS A 1 1.63 -17.64 59.08
CA LYS A 1 2.91 -17.83 58.33
C LYS A 1 2.53 -18.13 56.89
N LEU A 2 2.63 -17.15 56.04
CA LEU A 2 2.49 -17.34 54.60
C LEU A 2 3.61 -18.26 54.12
N ASP A 3 3.25 -19.32 53.40
CA ASP A 3 4.21 -20.27 52.87
C ASP A 3 4.93 -19.65 51.64
N MET A 4 5.95 -18.85 51.93
CA MET A 4 6.79 -18.20 50.92
C MET A 4 7.44 -19.19 49.94
N LYS A 5 7.54 -20.45 50.27
CA LYS A 5 8.12 -21.47 49.40
C LYS A 5 7.15 -21.91 48.31
N ALA A 6 5.82 -21.92 48.60
CA ALA A 6 4.83 -22.20 47.58
C ALA A 6 4.72 -21.06 46.58
N SER A 7 4.67 -19.81 47.05
CA SER A 7 4.63 -18.60 46.19
C SER A 7 5.86 -18.46 45.31
N LEU A 8 7.06 -18.82 45.82
CA LEU A 8 8.29 -18.83 45.00
C LEU A 8 8.31 -19.94 43.93
N ARG A 9 7.65 -21.07 44.16
CA ARG A 9 7.48 -22.13 43.16
C ARG A 9 6.54 -21.70 42.03
N GLU A 10 5.43 -21.08 42.38
CA GLU A 10 4.46 -20.55 41.41
C GLU A 10 5.08 -19.44 40.55
N LEU A 11 5.82 -18.50 41.17
CA LEU A 11 6.56 -17.46 40.43
C LEU A 11 7.61 -18.04 39.45
N ARG A 12 8.33 -19.07 39.87
CA ARG A 12 9.31 -19.74 38.98
C ARG A 12 8.63 -20.48 37.82
N GLN A 13 7.44 -21.07 38.08
CA GLN A 13 6.69 -21.71 36.99
C GLN A 13 6.15 -20.67 35.99
N GLN A 14 5.66 -19.52 36.46
CA GLN A 14 5.23 -18.42 35.60
C GLN A 14 6.37 -17.85 34.77
N ILE A 15 7.53 -17.58 35.40
CA ILE A 15 8.72 -17.07 34.67
C ILE A 15 9.18 -18.06 33.60
N ASN A 16 9.18 -19.37 33.87
CA ASN A 16 9.55 -20.38 32.88
C ASN A 16 8.53 -20.51 31.75
N HIS A 17 7.23 -20.29 32.01
CA HIS A 17 6.18 -20.29 31.02
C HIS A 17 6.32 -19.04 30.11
N GLU A 18 6.46 -17.87 30.71
CA GLU A 18 6.67 -16.61 29.97
C GLU A 18 7.98 -16.62 29.14
N SER A 19 9.06 -17.22 29.67
CA SER A 19 10.30 -17.39 28.91
C SER A 19 10.15 -18.36 27.73
N GLY A 20 9.35 -19.40 27.86
CA GLY A 20 9.03 -20.34 26.78
C GLY A 20 8.20 -19.67 25.68
N GLU A 21 7.21 -18.86 26.05
CA GLU A 21 6.40 -18.08 25.09
C GLU A 21 7.23 -17.00 24.38
N ALA A 22 8.12 -16.31 25.10
CA ALA A 22 9.01 -15.30 24.51
C ALA A 22 9.98 -15.91 23.48
N ILE A 23 10.53 -17.11 23.75
CA ILE A 23 11.41 -17.82 22.79
C ILE A 23 10.62 -18.25 21.55
N THR A 24 9.37 -18.71 21.72
CA THR A 24 8.51 -19.11 20.62
C THR A 24 8.11 -17.90 19.76
N GLN A 25 7.81 -16.75 20.38
CA GLN A 25 7.52 -15.50 19.69
C GLN A 25 8.74 -14.95 18.95
N GLN A 26 9.94 -15.00 19.52
CA GLN A 26 11.17 -14.62 18.83
C GLN A 26 11.46 -15.51 17.61
N GLY A 27 11.28 -16.81 17.72
CA GLY A 27 11.40 -17.73 16.59
C GLY A 27 10.42 -17.40 15.46
N SER A 28 9.18 -17.11 15.80
CA SER A 28 8.15 -16.69 14.85
C SER A 28 8.46 -15.35 14.19
N MET A 29 8.96 -14.37 14.94
CA MET A 29 9.39 -13.07 14.41
C MET A 29 10.59 -13.17 13.46
N VAL A 30 11.58 -13.99 13.80
CA VAL A 30 12.75 -14.23 12.94
C VAL A 30 12.33 -14.95 11.66
N GLN A 31 11.42 -15.91 11.74
CA GLN A 31 10.86 -16.59 10.57
C GLN A 31 10.06 -15.64 9.69
N ALA A 32 9.23 -14.78 10.28
CA ALA A 32 8.48 -13.75 9.57
C ALA A 32 9.42 -12.72 8.91
N ALA A 33 10.45 -12.26 9.62
CA ALA A 33 11.45 -11.36 9.08
C ALA A 33 12.23 -11.98 7.91
N ASN A 34 12.65 -13.25 8.03
CA ASN A 34 13.31 -13.98 6.96
C ASN A 34 12.40 -14.18 5.74
N ASN A 35 11.11 -14.47 5.94
CA ASN A 35 10.13 -14.56 4.86
C ASN A 35 9.92 -13.20 4.17
N LEU A 36 9.88 -12.11 4.96
CA LEU A 36 9.77 -10.75 4.44
C LEU A 36 11.00 -10.37 3.59
N VAL A 37 12.20 -10.67 4.09
CA VAL A 37 13.47 -10.45 3.35
C VAL A 37 13.50 -11.26 2.06
N THR A 38 13.02 -12.51 2.07
CA THR A 38 12.95 -13.35 0.87
C THR A 38 11.92 -12.78 -0.13
N GLN A 39 10.79 -12.27 0.33
CA GLN A 39 9.80 -11.62 -0.53
C GLN A 39 10.34 -10.32 -1.16
N ILE A 40 11.11 -9.53 -0.42
CA ILE A 40 11.74 -8.31 -0.96
C ILE A 40 12.74 -8.64 -2.07
N HIS A 41 13.48 -9.74 -1.97
CA HIS A 41 14.43 -10.16 -3.01
C HIS A 41 13.77 -10.64 -4.32
N THR A 42 12.49 -10.98 -4.29
CA THR A 42 11.71 -11.39 -5.48
C THR A 42 10.80 -10.27 -6.01
N ALA A 43 10.74 -9.13 -5.32
CA ALA A 43 9.88 -8.03 -5.70
C ALA A 43 10.28 -7.42 -7.05
N ARG A 44 9.30 -7.14 -7.89
CA ARG A 44 9.44 -6.52 -9.21
C ARG A 44 8.85 -5.11 -9.14
N TYR A 45 9.74 -4.12 -9.12
CA TYR A 45 9.35 -2.71 -9.17
C TYR A 45 9.78 -2.10 -10.49
N GLU A 46 8.81 -1.63 -11.26
CA GLU A 46 9.03 -1.10 -12.60
C GLU A 46 8.75 0.41 -12.62
N THR A 47 9.51 1.17 -13.45
CA THR A 47 9.18 2.57 -13.74
C THR A 47 8.65 2.66 -15.16
N ILE A 48 7.43 3.18 -15.31
CA ILE A 48 6.76 3.35 -16.61
C ILE A 48 7.17 4.69 -17.21
N SER A 49 8.21 4.73 -18.03
CA SER A 49 8.77 5.96 -18.59
C SER A 49 8.43 6.18 -20.08
N THR A 50 7.73 5.24 -20.72
CA THR A 50 7.34 5.30 -22.13
C THR A 50 5.89 4.91 -22.33
N GLU A 51 5.27 5.39 -23.42
CA GLU A 51 3.90 5.02 -23.78
C GLU A 51 3.74 3.51 -24.03
N SER A 52 4.74 2.88 -24.65
CA SER A 52 4.71 1.43 -24.88
C SER A 52 4.75 0.64 -23.58
N ALA A 53 5.53 1.08 -22.57
CA ALA A 53 5.53 0.47 -21.25
C ALA A 53 4.18 0.70 -20.54
N LEU A 54 3.56 1.86 -20.69
CA LEU A 54 2.24 2.14 -20.16
C LEU A 54 1.17 1.24 -20.80
N GLN A 55 1.22 1.05 -22.11
CA GLN A 55 0.31 0.11 -22.79
C GLN A 55 0.46 -1.31 -22.31
N ALA A 56 1.69 -1.80 -22.13
CA ALA A 56 1.96 -3.13 -21.57
C ALA A 56 1.44 -3.26 -20.13
N TRP A 57 1.54 -2.19 -19.33
CA TRP A 57 0.97 -2.16 -17.99
C TRP A 57 -0.55 -2.11 -17.99
N LEU A 58 -1.19 -1.41 -18.94
CA LEU A 58 -2.64 -1.41 -19.11
C LEU A 58 -3.19 -2.82 -19.37
N GLU A 59 -2.47 -3.65 -20.12
CA GLU A 59 -2.86 -5.06 -20.31
C GLU A 59 -2.85 -5.82 -18.97
N LYS A 60 -1.80 -5.63 -18.15
CA LYS A 60 -1.70 -6.23 -16.81
C LYS A 60 -2.81 -5.71 -15.88
N LEU A 61 -3.07 -4.40 -15.87
CA LEU A 61 -4.13 -3.77 -15.08
C LEU A 61 -5.52 -4.31 -15.46
N ASN A 62 -5.76 -4.51 -16.76
CA ASN A 62 -7.01 -5.06 -17.26
C ASN A 62 -7.20 -6.55 -16.90
N ALA A 63 -6.12 -7.30 -16.80
CA ALA A 63 -6.14 -8.72 -16.45
C ALA A 63 -6.20 -8.99 -14.94
N ALA A 64 -5.72 -8.05 -14.12
CA ALA A 64 -5.66 -8.23 -12.67
C ALA A 64 -7.07 -8.19 -12.05
N PRO A 65 -7.38 -9.10 -11.11
CA PRO A 65 -8.67 -9.15 -10.43
C PRO A 65 -8.86 -7.98 -9.46
N LEU A 66 -7.79 -7.43 -8.94
CA LEU A 66 -7.77 -6.32 -7.99
C LEU A 66 -6.45 -5.57 -8.12
N VAL A 67 -6.49 -4.25 -8.16
CA VAL A 67 -5.29 -3.40 -8.29
C VAL A 67 -5.24 -2.38 -7.17
N SER A 68 -4.08 -2.27 -6.51
CA SER A 68 -3.82 -1.12 -5.63
C SER A 68 -3.42 0.08 -6.46
N VAL A 69 -4.02 1.24 -6.15
CA VAL A 69 -3.76 2.52 -6.82
C VAL A 69 -3.46 3.57 -5.77
N ASP A 70 -2.47 4.40 -6.03
CA ASP A 70 -2.11 5.55 -5.18
C ASP A 70 -1.54 6.67 -6.04
N CYS A 71 -1.78 7.93 -5.64
CA CYS A 71 -1.36 9.13 -6.37
C CYS A 71 -0.28 9.90 -5.62
N GLU A 72 0.79 10.28 -6.34
CA GLU A 72 1.73 11.30 -5.89
C GLU A 72 1.31 12.67 -6.41
N THR A 73 1.32 13.68 -5.54
CA THR A 73 0.69 14.98 -5.83
C THR A 73 1.49 16.15 -5.30
N THR A 74 1.15 17.36 -5.76
CA THR A 74 1.82 18.62 -5.37
C THR A 74 1.32 19.19 -4.05
N SER A 75 0.19 18.73 -3.49
CA SER A 75 -0.45 19.35 -2.32
C SER A 75 -1.25 18.34 -1.50
N LEU A 76 -1.31 18.52 -0.19
CA LEU A 76 -2.20 17.76 0.69
C LEU A 76 -3.67 18.21 0.58
N SER A 77 -3.95 19.36 -0.04
CA SER A 77 -5.31 19.81 -0.33
C SER A 77 -5.81 19.17 -1.62
N PRO A 78 -6.74 18.22 -1.56
CA PRO A 78 -7.15 17.45 -2.74
C PRO A 78 -7.73 18.31 -3.86
N LEU A 79 -8.38 19.43 -3.52
CA LEU A 79 -9.00 20.34 -4.51
C LEU A 79 -7.98 21.18 -5.29
N GLN A 80 -6.74 21.30 -4.78
CA GLN A 80 -5.67 22.08 -5.41
C GLN A 80 -4.52 21.18 -5.90
N ALA A 81 -4.54 19.91 -5.53
CA ALA A 81 -3.50 18.97 -5.84
C ALA A 81 -3.44 18.70 -7.36
N GLN A 82 -2.23 18.75 -7.89
CA GLN A 82 -1.91 18.33 -9.25
C GLN A 82 -1.23 16.97 -9.19
N LEU A 83 -1.51 16.13 -10.15
CA LEU A 83 -0.94 14.79 -10.23
C LEU A 83 0.54 14.86 -10.66
N VAL A 84 1.40 14.21 -9.88
CA VAL A 84 2.85 14.09 -10.14
C VAL A 84 3.22 12.70 -10.63
N GLY A 85 2.52 11.69 -10.13
CA GLY A 85 2.71 10.30 -10.53
C GLY A 85 1.58 9.40 -10.03
N ILE A 86 1.57 8.18 -10.52
CA ILE A 86 0.61 7.14 -10.08
C ILE A 86 1.38 5.85 -9.83
N SER A 87 1.12 5.19 -8.72
CA SER A 87 1.60 3.85 -8.47
C SER A 87 0.49 2.81 -8.63
N PHE A 88 0.89 1.64 -9.13
CA PHE A 88 0.02 0.49 -9.31
C PHE A 88 0.66 -0.76 -8.71
N CYS A 89 -0.13 -1.59 -8.05
CA CYS A 89 0.29 -2.91 -7.62
C CYS A 89 -0.79 -3.93 -8.00
N ILE A 90 -0.40 -4.94 -8.79
CA ILE A 90 -1.33 -5.95 -9.32
C ILE A 90 -1.30 -7.25 -8.50
N GLU A 91 -0.21 -7.48 -7.77
CA GLU A 91 -0.03 -8.60 -6.85
C GLU A 91 1.09 -8.27 -5.87
N THR A 92 1.16 -8.97 -4.75
CA THR A 92 2.22 -8.78 -3.75
C THR A 92 3.61 -8.91 -4.39
N GLY A 93 4.42 -7.87 -4.27
CA GLY A 93 5.77 -7.83 -4.85
C GLY A 93 5.82 -7.46 -6.35
N HIS A 94 4.72 -7.12 -7.00
CA HIS A 94 4.72 -6.67 -8.40
C HIS A 94 4.00 -5.34 -8.54
N ALA A 95 4.77 -4.27 -8.59
CA ALA A 95 4.28 -2.90 -8.65
C ALA A 95 5.00 -2.07 -9.72
N ALA A 96 4.37 -0.99 -10.14
CA ALA A 96 4.97 0.00 -11.02
C ALA A 96 4.65 1.42 -10.56
N TYR A 97 5.55 2.32 -10.92
CA TYR A 97 5.38 3.75 -10.78
C TYR A 97 5.38 4.42 -12.14
N LEU A 98 4.38 5.24 -12.39
CA LEU A 98 4.23 6.07 -13.58
C LEU A 98 4.53 7.53 -13.22
N PRO A 99 5.75 8.04 -13.44
CA PRO A 99 6.08 9.45 -13.27
C PRO A 99 5.43 10.29 -14.37
N LEU A 100 4.82 11.44 -14.03
CA LEU A 100 4.06 12.28 -14.96
C LEU A 100 4.48 13.73 -14.96
N SER A 101 4.73 14.33 -13.80
CA SER A 101 4.98 15.77 -13.67
C SER A 101 6.13 16.09 -12.72
N HIS A 102 7.11 15.20 -12.58
CA HIS A 102 8.31 15.51 -11.81
C HIS A 102 9.12 16.63 -12.47
N CYS A 103 9.59 17.58 -11.67
CA CYS A 103 10.31 18.77 -12.13
C CYS A 103 11.53 19.02 -11.22
N TYR A 104 12.63 18.32 -11.51
CA TYR A 104 13.92 18.51 -10.84
C TYR A 104 15.08 18.37 -11.82
N ALA A 105 16.27 18.87 -11.48
CA ALA A 105 17.44 18.78 -12.35
C ALA A 105 17.80 17.31 -12.61
N GLY A 106 17.93 16.94 -13.91
CA GLY A 106 18.24 15.57 -14.29
C GLY A 106 17.06 14.61 -14.27
N VAL A 107 15.81 15.10 -14.17
CA VAL A 107 14.61 14.26 -14.22
C VAL A 107 14.63 13.38 -15.48
N PRO A 108 14.38 12.06 -15.37
CA PRO A 108 14.27 11.18 -16.53
C PRO A 108 13.08 11.55 -17.43
N LYS A 109 13.11 11.06 -18.68
CA LYS A 109 11.95 11.20 -19.56
C LYS A 109 10.72 10.54 -18.92
N GLN A 110 9.60 11.25 -18.99
CA GLN A 110 8.30 10.82 -18.43
C GLN A 110 7.28 10.71 -19.57
N VAL A 111 6.22 9.96 -19.37
CA VAL A 111 5.05 9.98 -20.25
C VAL A 111 4.34 11.32 -20.06
N ALA A 112 3.90 11.94 -21.16
CA ALA A 112 3.13 13.17 -21.05
C ALA A 112 1.84 12.95 -20.28
N LEU A 113 1.51 13.84 -19.32
CA LEU A 113 0.37 13.71 -18.43
C LEU A 113 -0.94 13.47 -19.20
N GLU A 114 -1.22 14.28 -20.22
CA GLU A 114 -2.45 14.16 -21.02
C GLU A 114 -2.54 12.81 -21.75
N THR A 115 -1.43 12.34 -22.32
CA THR A 115 -1.36 11.03 -22.98
C THR A 115 -1.63 9.90 -21.97
N ALA A 116 -0.96 9.95 -20.83
CA ALA A 116 -1.13 8.94 -19.78
C ALA A 116 -2.58 8.90 -19.27
N LEU A 117 -3.17 10.05 -18.99
CA LEU A 117 -4.55 10.13 -18.51
C LEU A 117 -5.55 9.67 -19.57
N THR A 118 -5.33 10.01 -20.84
CA THR A 118 -6.17 9.55 -21.95
C THR A 118 -6.16 8.02 -22.05
N LEU A 119 -5.00 7.39 -21.92
CA LEU A 119 -4.85 5.93 -21.97
C LEU A 119 -5.43 5.24 -20.74
N LEU A 120 -5.24 5.83 -19.55
CA LEU A 120 -5.71 5.24 -18.28
C LEU A 120 -7.19 5.48 -18.01
N LYS A 121 -7.79 6.55 -18.56
CA LYS A 121 -9.18 6.94 -18.25
C LYS A 121 -10.18 5.80 -18.39
N PRO A 122 -10.21 5.01 -19.47
CA PRO A 122 -11.17 3.92 -19.61
C PRO A 122 -11.06 2.90 -18.46
N TRP A 123 -9.84 2.57 -18.02
CA TRP A 123 -9.61 1.64 -16.93
C TRP A 123 -9.94 2.26 -15.56
N LEU A 124 -9.59 3.54 -15.34
CA LEU A 124 -9.89 4.24 -14.07
C LEU A 124 -11.38 4.40 -13.84
N GLU A 125 -12.16 4.65 -14.90
CA GLU A 125 -13.60 4.88 -14.84
C GLU A 125 -14.43 3.58 -14.89
N ASP A 126 -13.84 2.45 -15.22
CA ASP A 126 -14.53 1.16 -15.31
C ASP A 126 -14.83 0.61 -13.90
N GLU A 127 -16.12 0.49 -13.56
CA GLU A 127 -16.62 -0.04 -12.29
C GLU A 127 -16.31 -1.53 -12.11
N THR A 128 -16.10 -2.26 -13.19
CA THR A 128 -15.77 -3.70 -13.16
C THR A 128 -14.31 -3.96 -12.86
N LYS A 129 -13.43 -2.97 -13.00
CA LYS A 129 -12.01 -3.04 -12.66
C LYS A 129 -11.83 -2.67 -11.19
N LEU A 130 -11.69 -3.68 -10.35
CA LEU A 130 -11.68 -3.52 -8.90
C LEU A 130 -10.39 -2.84 -8.43
N LYS A 131 -10.54 -1.85 -7.55
CA LYS A 131 -9.44 -1.03 -7.03
C LYS A 131 -9.44 -1.01 -5.51
N LEU A 132 -8.25 -0.97 -4.95
CA LEU A 132 -8.02 -0.73 -3.53
C LEU A 132 -6.97 0.38 -3.34
N GLY A 133 -6.92 0.96 -2.15
CA GLY A 133 -5.88 1.92 -1.76
C GLY A 133 -6.07 2.42 -0.34
N GLN A 134 -5.29 3.42 0.02
CA GLN A 134 -5.30 4.07 1.34
C GLN A 134 -5.86 5.48 1.20
N ASN A 135 -7.01 5.77 1.84
CA ASN A 135 -7.65 7.10 1.76
C ASN A 135 -8.02 7.51 0.31
N LEU A 136 -8.56 6.59 -0.46
CA LEU A 136 -8.90 6.78 -1.88
C LEU A 136 -9.89 7.93 -2.15
N LYS A 137 -10.52 8.47 -1.12
CA LYS A 137 -11.28 9.71 -1.22
C LYS A 137 -10.41 10.87 -1.70
N TYR A 138 -9.15 10.92 -1.26
CA TYR A 138 -8.19 11.92 -1.71
C TYR A 138 -7.87 11.71 -3.20
N ASP A 139 -7.48 10.51 -3.61
CA ASP A 139 -7.14 10.17 -4.99
C ASP A 139 -8.30 10.42 -5.94
N LYS A 140 -9.52 10.11 -5.51
CA LYS A 140 -10.75 10.39 -6.26
C LYS A 140 -10.91 11.88 -6.58
N HIS A 141 -10.59 12.76 -5.64
CA HIS A 141 -10.60 14.21 -5.88
C HIS A 141 -9.47 14.64 -6.82
N VAL A 142 -8.28 14.08 -6.67
CA VAL A 142 -7.14 14.37 -7.55
C VAL A 142 -7.46 13.99 -8.98
N PHE A 143 -7.98 12.79 -9.23
CA PHE A 143 -8.41 12.37 -10.58
C PHE A 143 -9.55 13.26 -11.12
N ALA A 144 -10.50 13.67 -10.27
CA ALA A 144 -11.59 14.57 -10.67
C ALA A 144 -11.08 15.94 -11.14
N ASN A 145 -9.99 16.47 -10.58
CA ASN A 145 -9.34 17.70 -11.05
C ASN A 145 -8.84 17.57 -12.51
N HIS A 146 -8.63 16.34 -12.98
CA HIS A 146 -8.23 16.01 -14.35
C HIS A 146 -9.40 15.48 -15.21
N GLY A 147 -10.64 15.62 -14.74
CA GLY A 147 -11.84 15.16 -15.47
C GLY A 147 -11.99 13.64 -15.55
N ILE A 148 -11.45 12.91 -14.56
CA ILE A 148 -11.54 11.44 -14.46
C ILE A 148 -12.31 11.06 -13.20
N GLN A 149 -13.26 10.13 -13.34
CA GLN A 149 -13.99 9.55 -12.22
C GLN A 149 -13.35 8.22 -11.83
N LEU A 150 -12.70 8.17 -10.68
CA LEU A 150 -12.15 6.91 -10.16
C LEU A 150 -13.30 6.03 -9.66
N ASN A 151 -13.59 4.95 -10.39
CA ASN A 151 -14.64 3.98 -10.11
C ASN A 151 -14.08 2.59 -9.76
N GLY A 152 -14.96 1.66 -9.35
CA GLY A 152 -14.55 0.29 -9.01
C GLY A 152 -13.78 0.18 -7.69
N ILE A 153 -13.88 1.17 -6.79
CA ILE A 153 -13.26 1.12 -5.47
C ILE A 153 -14.03 0.13 -4.60
N VAL A 154 -13.36 -0.94 -4.17
CA VAL A 154 -13.95 -1.97 -3.29
C VAL A 154 -13.31 -2.02 -1.91
N HIS A 155 -12.07 -1.52 -1.77
CA HIS A 155 -11.37 -1.47 -0.50
C HIS A 155 -10.66 -0.12 -0.31
N ASP A 156 -10.82 0.45 0.88
CA ASP A 156 -10.05 1.56 1.39
C ASP A 156 -9.49 1.16 2.76
N THR A 157 -8.18 0.95 2.82
CA THR A 157 -7.52 0.40 4.02
C THR A 157 -7.61 1.34 5.22
N MET A 158 -7.68 2.65 5.00
CA MET A 158 -7.91 3.62 6.07
C MET A 158 -9.32 3.47 6.66
N LEU A 159 -10.35 3.39 5.82
CA LEU A 159 -11.73 3.22 6.27
C LEU A 159 -11.94 1.85 6.95
N GLN A 160 -11.35 0.78 6.41
CA GLN A 160 -11.38 -0.54 7.02
C GLN A 160 -10.76 -0.52 8.42
N SER A 161 -9.62 0.16 8.59
CA SER A 161 -8.99 0.33 9.90
C SER A 161 -9.87 1.11 10.87
N TYR A 162 -10.57 2.14 10.41
CA TYR A 162 -11.54 2.89 11.24
C TYR A 162 -12.68 2.00 11.74
N VAL A 163 -13.20 1.13 10.90
CA VAL A 163 -14.28 0.21 11.26
C VAL A 163 -13.82 -0.83 12.28
N LEU A 164 -12.56 -1.29 12.15
CA LEU A 164 -11.99 -2.29 13.07
C LEU A 164 -11.68 -1.70 14.46
N ASP A 165 -11.09 -0.52 14.51
CA ASP A 165 -10.71 0.13 15.77
C ASP A 165 -10.56 1.65 15.56
N SER A 166 -11.61 2.40 15.84
CA SER A 166 -11.64 3.87 15.67
C SER A 166 -10.76 4.65 16.64
N SER A 167 -10.20 4.00 17.66
CA SER A 167 -9.42 4.66 18.73
C SER A 167 -7.94 4.85 18.36
N ARG A 168 -7.46 4.23 17.29
CA ARG A 168 -6.04 4.22 16.91
C ARG A 168 -5.74 5.10 15.71
N SER A 169 -4.44 5.31 15.44
CA SER A 169 -3.99 5.95 14.20
C SER A 169 -4.22 5.03 13.00
N HIS A 170 -4.70 5.61 11.89
CA HIS A 170 -5.03 4.92 10.64
C HIS A 170 -4.07 5.30 9.51
N SER A 171 -2.93 5.95 9.82
CA SER A 171 -1.90 6.21 8.81
C SER A 171 -1.30 4.89 8.29
N MET A 172 -0.85 4.87 7.04
CA MET A 172 -0.25 3.69 6.41
C MET A 172 0.93 3.15 7.24
N ASP A 173 1.81 4.03 7.74
CA ASP A 173 2.95 3.64 8.59
C ASP A 173 2.52 2.90 9.84
N ASN A 174 1.47 3.42 10.53
CA ASN A 174 0.94 2.78 11.73
C ASN A 174 0.22 1.46 11.43
N LEU A 175 -0.41 1.34 10.26
CA LEU A 175 -1.00 0.09 9.80
C LEU A 175 0.08 -0.94 9.50
N ALA A 176 1.11 -0.56 8.75
CA ALA A 176 2.24 -1.43 8.41
C ALA A 176 3.03 -1.93 9.63
N LEU A 177 3.08 -1.14 10.71
CA LEU A 177 3.73 -1.56 11.97
C LEU A 177 2.88 -2.55 12.79
N ARG A 178 1.56 -2.64 12.53
CA ARG A 178 0.64 -3.50 13.29
C ARG A 178 0.33 -4.82 12.61
N HIS A 179 0.52 -4.88 11.29
CA HIS A 179 0.15 -6.01 10.45
C HIS A 179 1.33 -6.52 9.62
#